data_b43df1edcf00d748413569ce85aec1c2
#
_entry.id   b43df1edcf00d748413569ce85aec1c2
#
_cell.length_a   1.000
_cell.length_b   1.000
_cell.length_c   1.000
_cell.angle_alpha   90.00
_cell.angle_beta   90.00
_cell.angle_gamma   90.00
#
_symmetry.space_group_name_H-M   'P 1'
#
loop_
_entity.id
_entity.type
_entity.pdbx_description
1 polymer ?
#
loop_
_entity_poly.entity_id
_entity_poly.type
_entity_poly.pdbx_seq_one_letter_code
_entity_poly.pdbx_strand_id
1 'polypeptide(L)'
;MLEMRPVCENCRKPLPNESEEAMICTYECTFCKDCVENILENVCPNCGGGFTNRPTRPNKCITPNCIKNHPVTQKEVYKPIDKEKFKLIYDEFVHLHPRKR
;
A
#
# COMPACT_ATOMS: atom_id res chain seq x y z
N MET A 1 -3.73 1.57 -14.84
CA MET A 1 -2.31 1.48 -14.41
C MET A 1 -2.20 1.69 -12.91
N LEU A 2 -1.35 0.93 -12.26
CA LEU A 2 -1.12 1.04 -10.82
C LEU A 2 -0.66 2.45 -10.43
N GLU A 3 -1.31 3.05 -9.44
CA GLU A 3 -0.89 4.34 -8.91
C GLU A 3 0.30 4.14 -7.95
N MET A 4 1.39 4.82 -8.25
CA MET A 4 2.60 4.75 -7.42
C MET A 4 2.58 5.89 -6.42
N ARG A 5 1.99 5.68 -5.25
CA ARG A 5 1.89 6.70 -4.21
C ARG A 5 3.23 6.91 -3.52
N PRO A 6 3.59 8.18 -3.21
CA PRO A 6 4.95 8.49 -2.75
C PRO A 6 5.21 8.21 -1.27
N VAL A 7 4.18 8.05 -0.45
CA VAL A 7 4.34 7.87 1.00
C VAL A 7 3.36 6.86 1.56
N CYS A 8 3.71 6.30 2.73
CA CYS A 8 2.79 5.46 3.50
C CYS A 8 1.59 6.31 3.97
N GLU A 9 0.39 5.78 3.79
CA GLU A 9 -0.84 6.50 4.16
C GLU A 9 -0.97 6.71 5.66
N ASN A 10 -0.34 5.88 6.48
CA ASN A 10 -0.42 5.98 7.93
C ASN A 10 0.70 6.83 8.55
N CYS A 11 1.96 6.58 8.19
CA CYS A 11 3.11 7.21 8.86
C CYS A 11 3.89 8.18 7.98
N ARG A 12 3.52 8.33 6.71
CA ARG A 12 4.17 9.18 5.72
C ARG A 12 5.61 8.80 5.39
N LYS A 13 6.03 7.57 5.70
CA LYS A 13 7.35 7.10 5.30
C LYS A 13 7.48 7.20 3.77
N PRO A 14 8.58 7.78 3.26
CA PRO A 14 8.78 7.84 1.81
C PRO A 14 8.86 6.44 1.19
N LEU A 15 8.12 6.25 0.11
CA LEU A 15 8.06 4.98 -0.61
C LEU A 15 8.36 5.22 -2.09
N PRO A 16 9.64 5.45 -2.43
CA PRO A 16 10.03 5.67 -3.83
C PRO A 16 9.79 4.42 -4.68
N ASN A 17 9.89 4.56 -5.98
CA ASN A 17 9.65 3.47 -6.92
C ASN A 17 10.39 2.18 -6.58
N GLU A 18 11.64 2.28 -6.13
CA GLU A 18 12.49 1.13 -5.81
C GLU A 18 12.32 0.61 -4.38
N SER A 19 11.40 1.18 -3.60
CA SER A 19 11.19 0.75 -2.21
C SER A 19 10.76 -0.71 -2.13
N GLU A 20 11.44 -1.48 -1.30
CA GLU A 20 11.06 -2.86 -0.97
C GLU A 20 10.02 -2.91 0.14
N GLU A 21 9.71 -1.77 0.75
CA GLU A 21 8.80 -1.66 1.88
C GLU A 21 7.38 -1.22 1.49
N ALA A 22 7.17 -0.84 0.23
CA ALA A 22 5.84 -0.43 -0.22
C ALA A 22 4.93 -1.64 -0.39
N MET A 23 3.80 -1.63 0.30
CA MET A 23 2.79 -2.68 0.25
C MET A 23 1.48 -2.09 -0.23
N ILE A 24 0.75 -2.86 -1.03
CA ILE A 24 -0.54 -2.42 -1.59
C ILE A 24 -1.63 -3.47 -1.42
N CYS A 25 -2.87 -3.03 -1.27
CA CYS A 25 -4.04 -3.89 -1.40
C CYS A 25 -4.57 -3.83 -2.85
N THR A 26 -5.69 -4.49 -3.14
CA THR A 26 -6.25 -4.50 -4.50
C THR A 26 -6.79 -3.15 -4.94
N TYR A 27 -7.08 -2.25 -4.02
CA TYR A 27 -7.51 -0.88 -4.31
C TYR A 27 -6.36 0.11 -4.29
N GLU A 28 -5.11 -0.42 -4.28
CA GLU A 28 -3.88 0.38 -4.32
C GLU A 28 -3.64 1.26 -3.09
N CYS A 29 -4.33 0.99 -1.98
CA CYS A 29 -4.01 1.61 -0.70
C CYS A 29 -2.57 1.23 -0.33
N THR A 30 -1.73 2.22 -0.05
CA THR A 30 -0.29 2.04 0.07
C THR A 30 0.17 2.29 1.50
N PHE A 31 0.86 1.31 2.08
CA PHE A 31 1.41 1.39 3.43
C PHE A 31 2.82 0.81 3.42
N CYS A 32 3.65 1.25 4.38
CA CYS A 32 4.96 0.64 4.54
C CYS A 32 4.83 -0.72 5.23
N LYS A 33 5.83 -1.57 5.03
CA LYS A 33 5.85 -2.92 5.57
C LYS A 33 5.67 -2.95 7.08
N ASP A 34 6.31 -2.01 7.80
CA ASP A 34 6.19 -1.93 9.26
C ASP A 34 4.75 -1.67 9.71
N CYS A 35 4.05 -0.76 9.04
CA CYS A 35 2.64 -0.50 9.35
C CYS A 35 1.78 -1.72 9.03
N VAL A 36 2.03 -2.40 7.91
CA VAL A 36 1.26 -3.58 7.53
C VAL A 36 1.45 -4.73 8.52
N GLU A 37 2.68 -4.98 8.97
CA GLU A 37 2.98 -6.10 9.87
C GLU A 37 2.61 -5.81 11.31
N ASN A 38 2.91 -4.61 11.82
CA ASN A 38 2.83 -4.31 13.25
C ASN A 38 1.54 -3.59 13.67
N ILE A 39 0.89 -2.90 12.78
CA ILE A 39 -0.32 -2.12 13.09
C ILE A 39 -1.55 -2.74 12.43
N LEU A 40 -1.46 -3.02 11.13
CA LEU A 40 -2.60 -3.51 10.34
C LEU A 40 -2.74 -5.03 10.38
N GLU A 41 -1.69 -5.75 10.69
CA GLU A 41 -1.66 -7.22 10.69
C GLU A 41 -2.26 -7.79 9.39
N ASN A 42 -1.84 -7.21 8.28
CA ASN A 42 -2.26 -7.59 6.93
C ASN A 42 -3.76 -7.42 6.65
N VAL A 43 -4.40 -6.48 7.33
CA VAL A 43 -5.80 -6.11 7.08
C VAL A 43 -5.86 -4.66 6.61
N CYS A 44 -6.34 -4.45 5.38
CA CYS A 44 -6.47 -3.09 4.85
C CYS A 44 -7.59 -2.33 5.58
N PRO A 45 -7.31 -1.14 6.13
CA PRO A 45 -8.32 -0.37 6.87
C PRO A 45 -9.46 0.15 6.00
N ASN A 46 -9.31 0.10 4.68
CA ASN A 46 -10.32 0.58 3.76
C ASN A 46 -11.16 -0.53 3.13
N CYS A 47 -10.58 -1.70 2.88
CA CYS A 47 -11.29 -2.79 2.22
C CYS A 47 -11.26 -4.13 2.96
N GLY A 48 -10.42 -4.26 3.98
CA GLY A 48 -10.28 -5.51 4.73
C GLY A 48 -9.42 -6.56 4.04
N GLY A 49 -8.97 -6.31 2.82
CA GLY A 49 -8.13 -7.25 2.09
C GLY A 49 -6.70 -7.31 2.58
N GLY A 50 -5.93 -8.27 2.08
CA GLY A 50 -4.51 -8.41 2.39
C GLY A 50 -3.64 -7.53 1.50
N PHE A 51 -2.34 -7.48 1.85
CA PHE A 51 -1.35 -6.69 1.12
C PHE A 51 -0.31 -7.58 0.46
N THR A 52 0.25 -7.05 -0.63
CA THR A 52 1.44 -7.63 -1.27
C THR A 52 2.43 -6.52 -1.55
N ASN A 53 3.70 -6.89 -1.82
CA ASN A 53 4.69 -5.90 -2.20
C ASN A 53 4.27 -5.20 -3.50
N ARG A 54 4.44 -3.88 -3.52
CA ARG A 54 4.18 -3.09 -4.72
C ARG A 54 5.27 -3.36 -5.76
N PRO A 55 4.90 -3.68 -7.00
CA PRO A 55 5.88 -3.87 -8.06
C PRO A 55 6.61 -2.57 -8.37
N THR A 56 7.83 -2.69 -8.88
CA THR A 56 8.67 -1.56 -9.28
C THR A 56 8.54 -1.33 -10.77
N ARG A 57 8.35 -0.08 -11.19
CA ARG A 57 8.37 0.25 -12.62
C ARG A 57 9.80 0.23 -13.14
N PRO A 58 9.99 -0.23 -14.39
CA PRO A 58 11.33 -0.26 -14.97
C PRO A 58 12.00 1.12 -14.99
N ASN A 59 13.28 1.16 -14.66
CA ASN A 59 14.09 2.37 -14.82
C ASN A 59 14.56 2.54 -16.27
N LYS A 60 14.66 1.44 -17.01
CA LYS A 60 15.07 1.47 -18.42
C LYS A 60 13.88 1.72 -19.32
N CYS A 61 13.98 2.73 -20.18
CA CYS A 61 12.92 3.11 -21.11
C CYS A 61 13.11 2.47 -22.47
N ILE A 62 13.22 1.15 -22.52
CA ILE A 62 13.25 0.40 -23.79
C ILE A 62 11.86 0.47 -24.43
N THR A 63 10.82 0.45 -23.59
CA THR A 63 9.45 0.76 -23.99
C THR A 63 9.04 2.08 -23.32
N PRO A 64 7.92 2.71 -23.72
CA PRO A 64 7.42 3.90 -23.03
C PRO A 64 6.99 3.65 -21.59
N ASN A 65 6.89 2.39 -21.15
CA ASN A 65 6.35 2.00 -19.84
C ASN A 65 7.44 1.97 -18.78
N CYS A 66 8.05 3.12 -18.50
CA CYS A 66 9.13 3.23 -17.52
C CYS A 66 8.83 4.34 -16.51
N ILE A 67 9.60 4.37 -15.40
CA ILE A 67 9.38 5.34 -14.32
C ILE A 67 9.60 6.79 -14.79
N LYS A 68 10.45 7.01 -15.79
CA LYS A 68 10.69 8.34 -16.33
C LYS A 68 9.44 8.92 -17.00
N ASN A 69 8.70 8.09 -17.73
CA ASN A 69 7.47 8.51 -18.43
C ASN A 69 6.23 8.40 -17.54
N HIS A 70 6.27 7.53 -16.54
CA HIS A 70 5.19 7.31 -15.58
C HIS A 70 5.74 7.36 -14.16
N PRO A 71 6.11 8.56 -13.68
CA PRO A 71 6.74 8.69 -12.36
C PRO A 71 5.77 8.40 -11.22
N VAL A 72 6.34 8.23 -10.02
CA VAL A 72 5.58 8.19 -8.78
C VAL A 72 4.74 9.46 -8.70
N THR A 73 3.48 9.35 -8.27
CA THR A 73 2.61 10.52 -8.18
C THR A 73 3.13 11.49 -7.13
N GLN A 74 2.84 12.77 -7.30
CA GLN A 74 3.25 13.79 -6.33
C GLN A 74 2.20 13.99 -5.25
N LYS A 75 1.02 13.43 -5.44
CA LYS A 75 -0.07 13.54 -4.48
C LYS A 75 0.16 12.58 -3.32
N GLU A 76 0.44 13.12 -2.14
CA GLU A 76 0.54 12.34 -0.92
C GLU A 76 -0.87 12.06 -0.39
N VAL A 77 -1.18 10.78 -0.22
CA VAL A 77 -2.39 10.36 0.48
C VAL A 77 -1.96 10.08 1.92
N TYR A 78 -2.32 10.97 2.82
CA TYR A 78 -2.02 10.83 4.24
C TYR A 78 -3.32 10.72 5.02
N LYS A 79 -3.59 9.53 5.51
CA LYS A 79 -4.82 9.21 6.22
C LYS A 79 -4.47 8.29 7.38
N PRO A 80 -4.02 8.85 8.50
CA PRO A 80 -3.65 8.05 9.67
C PRO A 80 -4.80 7.14 10.08
N ILE A 81 -4.45 5.97 10.58
CA ILE A 81 -5.43 4.95 10.93
C ILE A 81 -6.23 5.41 12.17
N ASP A 82 -7.55 5.44 12.01
CA ASP A 82 -8.46 5.62 13.13
C ASP A 82 -8.66 4.25 13.77
N LYS A 83 -8.09 4.06 14.97
CA LYS A 83 -8.08 2.77 15.64
C LYS A 83 -9.47 2.20 15.93
N GLU A 84 -10.45 3.04 16.22
CA GLU A 84 -11.80 2.59 16.50
C GLU A 84 -12.48 2.05 15.25
N LYS A 85 -12.37 2.78 14.14
CA LYS A 85 -12.92 2.35 12.85
C LYS A 85 -12.19 1.12 12.32
N PHE A 86 -10.86 1.10 12.45
CA PHE A 86 -10.06 -0.02 12.02
C PHE A 86 -10.40 -1.29 12.79
N LYS A 87 -10.66 -1.19 14.09
CA LYS A 87 -11.00 -2.35 14.91
C LYS A 87 -12.22 -3.09 14.38
N LEU A 88 -13.23 -2.37 13.90
CA LEU A 88 -14.42 -2.99 13.32
C LEU A 88 -14.09 -3.85 12.10
N ILE A 89 -13.22 -3.33 11.24
CA ILE A 89 -12.77 -4.05 10.04
C ILE A 89 -11.84 -5.21 10.44
N TYR A 90 -10.89 -4.94 11.33
CA TYR A 90 -9.93 -5.91 11.81
C TYR A 90 -10.61 -7.14 12.40
N ASP A 91 -11.58 -6.93 13.29
CA ASP A 91 -12.28 -8.04 13.94
C ASP A 91 -13.05 -8.93 12.96
N GLU A 92 -13.54 -8.36 11.87
CA GLU A 92 -14.25 -9.12 10.84
C GLU A 92 -13.32 -9.93 9.93
N PHE A 93 -12.09 -9.45 9.69
CA PHE A 93 -11.24 -10.01 8.64
C PHE A 93 -9.95 -10.70 9.12
N VAL A 94 -9.42 -10.34 10.28
CA VAL A 94 -8.09 -10.80 10.70
C VAL A 94 -7.98 -12.33 10.80
N HIS A 95 -9.02 -12.99 11.23
CA HIS A 95 -9.02 -14.46 11.40
C HIS A 95 -9.26 -15.22 10.11
N LEU A 96 -9.57 -14.54 9.03
CA LEU A 96 -9.76 -15.16 7.72
C LEU A 96 -8.45 -15.14 6.92
N HIS A 97 -8.20 -16.21 6.18
CA HIS A 97 -7.08 -16.21 5.24
C HIS A 97 -7.28 -15.06 4.25
N PRO A 98 -6.23 -14.25 3.93
CA PRO A 98 -6.40 -13.10 3.02
C PRO A 98 -7.10 -13.42 1.70
N ARG A 99 -6.92 -14.62 1.18
CA ARG A 99 -7.57 -15.07 -0.06
C ARG A 99 -9.04 -15.47 0.13
N LYS A 100 -9.51 -15.53 1.37
CA LYS A 100 -10.87 -15.96 1.71
C LYS A 100 -11.73 -14.84 2.30
N ARG A 101 -11.17 -13.66 2.36
CA ARG A 101 -11.88 -12.51 2.91
C ARG A 101 -12.99 -12.00 2.01
#